data_88545a452ab850600c046a6655d4b6a0
#
_entry.id   88545a452ab850600c046a6655d4b6a0
#
_cell.length_a   1.000
_cell.length_b   1.000
_cell.length_c   1.000
_cell.angle_alpha   90.00
_cell.angle_beta   90.00
_cell.angle_gamma   90.00
#
_symmetry.space_group_name_H-M   'P 1'
#
loop_
_entity.id
_entity.type
_entity.pdbx_description
1 polymer ?
#
loop_
_entity_poly.entity_id
_entity_poly.type
_entity_poly.pdbx_seq_one_letter_code
_entity_poly.pdbx_strand_id
1 'polypeptide(L)'
;METTLKVKLISHTLNPELVIATAGKLCYSPSNIDDLMEKQTDESIERFVNMITSIGHGSVLEHTSFTFGIEGVSRSLTHQLVRHRIASYSQQSQRYVKETQFEYVMPQDIKNNPILERSYKKHMEDSQRLYDEIVDKLMYDYVYNEKEYGKLVDIQLKKCKIDKEEFEVWKKENKSCDTFVESLRSTYKRLCSALEKKAIENARYIFPNACETKIICTMNLRSLINFCHHR
;
A
#
# COMPACT_ATOMS: atom_id res chain seq x y z
N MET A 1 1.93 -14.70 -5.10
CA MET A 1 0.70 -15.41 -5.59
C MET A 1 -0.22 -14.41 -6.28
N GLU A 2 -1.08 -14.86 -7.22
CA GLU A 2 -2.12 -14.01 -7.82
C GLU A 2 -3.17 -13.66 -6.77
N THR A 3 -3.57 -12.39 -6.70
CA THR A 3 -4.57 -11.89 -5.76
C THR A 3 -5.84 -11.41 -6.46
N THR A 4 -6.89 -11.19 -5.70
CA THR A 4 -8.18 -10.70 -6.18
C THR A 4 -8.58 -9.41 -5.49
N LEU A 5 -9.24 -8.51 -6.25
CA LEU A 5 -9.77 -7.26 -5.74
C LEU A 5 -10.78 -7.49 -4.62
N LYS A 6 -10.58 -6.77 -3.50
CA LYS A 6 -11.55 -6.65 -2.42
C LYS A 6 -11.74 -5.18 -2.08
N VAL A 7 -12.98 -4.75 -2.00
CA VAL A 7 -13.36 -3.40 -1.60
C VAL A 7 -14.33 -3.49 -0.43
N LYS A 8 -14.05 -2.76 0.64
CA LYS A 8 -14.88 -2.72 1.84
C LYS A 8 -15.16 -1.26 2.22
N LEU A 9 -16.43 -0.92 2.39
CA LEU A 9 -16.81 0.33 3.03
C LEU A 9 -16.49 0.22 4.53
N ILE A 10 -15.57 1.06 5.01
CA ILE A 10 -15.13 1.09 6.41
C ILE A 10 -15.99 2.03 7.23
N SER A 11 -16.30 3.22 6.68
CA SER A 11 -17.05 4.26 7.35
C SER A 11 -17.67 5.21 6.34
N HIS A 12 -18.76 5.84 6.71
CA HIS A 12 -19.38 6.92 5.97
C HIS A 12 -20.07 7.91 6.91
N THR A 13 -20.39 9.11 6.42
CA THR A 13 -21.21 10.08 7.13
C THR A 13 -22.56 9.46 7.50
N LEU A 14 -22.97 9.60 8.76
CA LEU A 14 -24.26 9.10 9.22
C LEU A 14 -25.39 9.86 8.50
N ASN A 15 -26.40 9.13 7.98
CA ASN A 15 -27.55 9.66 7.24
C ASN A 15 -27.12 10.67 6.16
N PRO A 16 -26.32 10.28 5.16
CA PRO A 16 -25.68 11.22 4.25
C PRO A 16 -26.71 12.03 3.43
N GLU A 17 -27.83 11.43 3.03
CA GLU A 17 -28.90 12.10 2.30
C GLU A 17 -29.54 13.21 3.13
N LEU A 18 -29.78 12.98 4.42
CA LEU A 18 -30.30 14.01 5.35
C LEU A 18 -29.33 15.18 5.48
N VAL A 19 -28.03 14.90 5.58
CA VAL A 19 -26.99 15.94 5.64
C VAL A 19 -27.00 16.80 4.39
N ILE A 20 -27.06 16.18 3.20
CA ILE A 20 -27.12 16.86 1.92
C ILE A 20 -28.37 17.71 1.80
N ALA A 21 -29.53 17.14 2.15
CA ALA A 21 -30.82 17.82 2.07
C ALA A 21 -30.88 19.01 3.04
N THR A 22 -30.38 18.84 4.26
CA THR A 22 -30.33 19.91 5.27
C THR A 22 -29.42 21.05 4.79
N ALA A 23 -28.21 20.73 4.33
CA ALA A 23 -27.25 21.70 3.82
C ALA A 23 -27.82 22.49 2.62
N GLY A 24 -28.46 21.78 1.69
CA GLY A 24 -29.07 22.43 0.53
C GLY A 24 -30.26 23.30 0.86
N LYS A 25 -31.16 22.86 1.73
CA LYS A 25 -32.35 23.64 2.16
C LYS A 25 -31.96 24.86 3.01
N LEU A 26 -30.90 24.75 3.82
CA LEU A 26 -30.43 25.90 4.65
C LEU A 26 -30.10 27.12 3.81
N CYS A 27 -29.60 26.94 2.58
CA CYS A 27 -29.27 28.07 1.70
C CYS A 27 -30.48 28.93 1.31
N TYR A 28 -31.70 28.38 1.39
CA TYR A 28 -32.93 29.02 0.88
C TYR A 28 -34.04 29.10 1.93
N SER A 29 -33.80 28.66 3.15
CA SER A 29 -34.80 28.62 4.24
C SER A 29 -34.44 29.59 5.38
N PRO A 30 -35.40 30.32 5.93
CA PRO A 30 -35.21 31.08 7.15
C PRO A 30 -35.32 30.25 8.43
N SER A 31 -35.62 28.94 8.31
CA SER A 31 -35.77 28.03 9.45
C SER A 31 -34.43 27.75 10.12
N ASN A 32 -34.47 27.43 11.41
CA ASN A 32 -33.29 26.95 12.11
C ASN A 32 -32.90 25.52 11.67
N ILE A 33 -31.69 25.08 12.02
CA ILE A 33 -31.14 23.80 11.58
C ILE A 33 -31.94 22.64 12.16
N ASP A 34 -32.34 22.67 13.42
CA ASP A 34 -33.08 21.62 14.08
C ASP A 34 -34.44 21.40 13.38
N ASP A 35 -35.17 22.48 13.09
CA ASP A 35 -36.44 22.43 12.34
C ASP A 35 -36.24 21.86 10.91
N LEU A 36 -35.12 22.18 10.27
CA LEU A 36 -34.81 21.65 8.94
C LEU A 36 -34.51 20.12 8.97
N MET A 37 -33.91 19.63 10.03
CA MET A 37 -33.64 18.21 10.20
C MET A 37 -34.89 17.41 10.59
N GLU A 38 -35.65 17.90 11.56
CA GLU A 38 -36.80 17.14 12.13
C GLU A 38 -38.01 17.08 11.18
N LYS A 39 -38.20 18.09 10.33
CA LYS A 39 -39.37 18.18 9.44
C LYS A 39 -39.22 17.45 8.11
N GLN A 40 -38.07 16.78 7.87
CA GLN A 40 -37.84 16.06 6.63
C GLN A 40 -38.32 14.61 6.73
N THR A 41 -39.09 14.17 5.75
CA THR A 41 -39.41 12.75 5.54
C THR A 41 -38.45 12.15 4.50
N ASP A 42 -38.30 10.83 4.50
CA ASP A 42 -37.44 10.11 3.57
C ASP A 42 -37.79 10.45 2.11
N GLU A 43 -39.08 10.52 1.75
CA GLU A 43 -39.52 10.89 0.40
C GLU A 43 -39.13 12.36 0.06
N SER A 44 -39.20 13.27 1.04
CA SER A 44 -38.81 14.68 0.82
C SER A 44 -37.31 14.83 0.62
N ILE A 45 -36.52 14.03 1.35
CA ILE A 45 -35.06 13.96 1.25
C ILE A 45 -34.67 13.43 -0.13
N GLU A 46 -35.18 12.26 -0.51
CA GLU A 46 -34.90 11.63 -1.79
C GLU A 46 -35.22 12.56 -2.97
N ARG A 47 -36.42 13.16 -2.98
CA ARG A 47 -36.84 14.10 -4.01
C ARG A 47 -35.89 15.30 -4.10
N PHE A 48 -35.48 15.85 -2.95
CA PHE A 48 -34.60 17.00 -2.91
C PHE A 48 -33.18 16.65 -3.37
N VAL A 49 -32.62 15.53 -2.93
CA VAL A 49 -31.28 15.07 -3.35
C VAL A 49 -31.25 14.81 -4.85
N ASN A 50 -32.27 14.15 -5.41
CA ASN A 50 -32.39 13.92 -6.85
C ASN A 50 -32.46 15.24 -7.63
N MET A 51 -33.24 16.20 -7.16
CA MET A 51 -33.35 17.53 -7.80
C MET A 51 -31.99 18.27 -7.75
N ILE A 52 -31.35 18.35 -6.58
CA ILE A 52 -30.08 19.10 -6.40
C ILE A 52 -28.95 18.50 -7.25
N THR A 53 -28.95 17.17 -7.38
CA THR A 53 -27.99 16.44 -8.22
C THR A 53 -28.26 16.70 -9.72
N SER A 54 -29.53 16.69 -10.15
CA SER A 54 -29.89 16.91 -11.53
C SER A 54 -29.55 18.31 -12.07
N ILE A 55 -29.60 19.32 -11.21
CA ILE A 55 -29.21 20.71 -11.56
C ILE A 55 -27.71 20.97 -11.42
N GLY A 56 -26.93 19.96 -11.01
CA GLY A 56 -25.46 20.07 -10.87
C GLY A 56 -24.98 20.87 -9.66
N HIS A 57 -25.83 21.09 -8.65
CA HIS A 57 -25.46 21.83 -7.42
C HIS A 57 -24.60 20.96 -6.49
N GLY A 58 -23.34 20.69 -6.90
CA GLY A 58 -22.47 19.72 -6.28
C GLY A 58 -21.87 20.10 -4.93
N SER A 59 -21.91 21.39 -4.51
CA SER A 59 -21.26 21.82 -3.26
C SER A 59 -21.84 21.15 -2.01
N VAL A 60 -23.14 20.86 -1.99
CA VAL A 60 -23.82 20.22 -0.85
C VAL A 60 -23.42 18.74 -0.69
N LEU A 61 -22.97 18.10 -1.78
CA LEU A 61 -22.47 16.73 -1.75
C LEU A 61 -21.10 16.60 -1.04
N GLU A 62 -20.40 17.73 -0.86
CA GLU A 62 -19.09 17.74 -0.23
C GLU A 62 -19.16 17.62 1.30
N HIS A 63 -20.35 17.80 1.91
CA HIS A 63 -20.56 17.60 3.35
C HIS A 63 -20.56 16.13 3.77
N THR A 64 -20.63 15.20 2.83
CA THR A 64 -20.65 13.77 3.11
C THR A 64 -19.38 13.10 2.61
N SER A 65 -18.87 12.12 3.36
CA SER A 65 -17.65 11.40 3.03
C SER A 65 -17.81 9.90 3.22
N PHE A 66 -17.02 9.14 2.45
CA PHE A 66 -16.98 7.68 2.45
C PHE A 66 -15.53 7.21 2.52
N THR A 67 -15.27 6.24 3.39
CA THR A 67 -13.93 5.65 3.57
C THR A 67 -13.97 4.19 3.16
N PHE A 68 -13.14 3.84 2.19
CA PHE A 68 -13.01 2.49 1.65
C PHE A 68 -11.65 1.90 2.00
N GLY A 69 -11.64 0.61 2.37
CA GLY A 69 -10.44 -0.23 2.37
C GLY A 69 -10.41 -1.03 1.05
N ILE A 70 -9.31 -0.98 0.34
CA ILE A 70 -9.12 -1.59 -0.98
C ILE A 70 -7.87 -2.48 -0.90
N GLU A 71 -8.01 -3.76 -1.23
CA GLU A 71 -6.96 -4.77 -1.27
C GLU A 71 -6.98 -5.49 -2.62
N GLY A 72 -5.87 -6.15 -2.97
CA GLY A 72 -5.77 -6.89 -4.23
C GLY A 72 -5.71 -5.98 -5.45
N VAL A 73 -5.13 -4.80 -5.29
CA VAL A 73 -4.90 -3.84 -6.38
C VAL A 73 -3.42 -3.68 -6.68
N SER A 74 -3.08 -3.44 -7.93
CA SER A 74 -1.70 -3.23 -8.35
C SER A 74 -1.17 -1.84 -7.98
N ARG A 75 0.14 -1.70 -7.89
CA ARG A 75 0.79 -0.37 -7.81
C ARG A 75 0.44 0.50 -9.00
N SER A 76 0.33 -0.08 -10.21
CA SER A 76 -0.16 0.65 -11.40
C SER A 76 -1.51 1.31 -11.17
N LEU A 77 -2.46 0.59 -10.58
CA LEU A 77 -3.78 1.13 -10.26
C LEU A 77 -3.68 2.28 -9.26
N THR A 78 -2.95 2.06 -8.16
CA THR A 78 -2.87 3.08 -7.10
C THR A 78 -2.14 4.35 -7.55
N HIS A 79 -1.16 4.26 -8.46
CA HIS A 79 -0.52 5.42 -9.07
C HIS A 79 -1.50 6.30 -9.87
N GLN A 80 -2.58 5.72 -10.40
CA GLN A 80 -3.67 6.47 -11.04
C GLN A 80 -4.70 6.94 -10.02
N LEU A 81 -5.09 6.06 -9.07
CA LEU A 81 -6.10 6.35 -8.07
C LEU A 81 -5.74 7.60 -7.24
N VAL A 82 -4.50 7.72 -6.78
CA VAL A 82 -4.07 8.85 -5.94
C VAL A 82 -4.05 10.20 -6.65
N ARG A 83 -4.25 10.22 -7.97
CA ARG A 83 -4.38 11.46 -8.76
C ARG A 83 -5.79 12.05 -8.69
N HIS A 84 -6.79 11.25 -8.33
CA HIS A 84 -8.15 11.77 -8.12
C HIS A 84 -8.20 12.58 -6.83
N ARG A 85 -8.68 13.82 -6.94
CA ARG A 85 -8.80 14.81 -5.85
C ARG A 85 -10.22 15.37 -5.84
N ILE A 86 -10.75 15.79 -4.70
CA ILE A 86 -10.18 15.85 -3.35
C ILE A 86 -10.39 14.49 -2.67
N ALA A 87 -9.30 13.92 -2.13
CA ALA A 87 -9.34 12.65 -1.43
C ALA A 87 -8.14 12.50 -0.48
N SER A 88 -8.29 11.68 0.54
CA SER A 88 -7.22 11.26 1.44
C SER A 88 -6.86 9.79 1.18
N TYR A 89 -5.56 9.48 1.18
CA TYR A 89 -5.05 8.15 0.91
C TYR A 89 -4.04 7.71 1.94
N SER A 90 -4.15 6.47 2.40
CA SER A 90 -3.15 5.78 3.20
C SER A 90 -2.83 4.45 2.54
N GLN A 91 -1.63 4.30 2.02
CA GLN A 91 -1.20 3.13 1.27
C GLN A 91 -0.13 2.34 2.02
N GLN A 92 -0.19 1.01 1.95
CA GLN A 92 0.82 0.12 2.52
C GLN A 92 2.21 0.47 1.97
N SER A 93 3.15 0.63 2.88
CA SER A 93 4.52 1.00 2.55
C SER A 93 5.38 -0.24 2.28
N GLN A 94 6.01 -0.29 1.10
CA GLN A 94 7.03 -1.29 0.77
C GLN A 94 8.38 -1.04 1.47
N ARG A 95 8.53 0.05 2.22
CA ARG A 95 9.76 0.36 2.97
C ARG A 95 9.84 -0.35 4.32
N TYR A 96 8.69 -0.69 4.91
CA TYR A 96 8.59 -1.20 6.28
C TYR A 96 8.07 -2.63 6.36
N VAL A 97 7.50 -3.13 5.30
CA VAL A 97 6.96 -4.49 5.23
C VAL A 97 7.87 -5.32 4.35
N LYS A 98 8.48 -6.38 4.91
CA LYS A 98 9.23 -7.36 4.12
C LYS A 98 8.23 -8.24 3.39
N GLU A 99 8.32 -8.24 2.08
CA GLU A 99 7.51 -9.11 1.23
C GLU A 99 8.20 -10.48 1.15
N THR A 100 7.84 -11.39 2.04
CA THR A 100 8.37 -12.78 2.01
C THR A 100 7.93 -13.53 0.77
N GLN A 101 6.73 -13.23 0.27
CA GLN A 101 6.25 -13.62 -1.04
C GLN A 101 5.21 -12.58 -1.45
N PHE A 102 5.56 -11.67 -2.37
CA PHE A 102 4.62 -10.66 -2.79
C PHE A 102 3.47 -11.26 -3.62
N GLU A 103 2.29 -10.73 -3.40
CA GLU A 103 1.15 -11.00 -4.25
C GLU A 103 1.15 -10.05 -5.46
N TYR A 104 0.49 -10.43 -6.54
CA TYR A 104 0.42 -9.62 -7.75
C TYR A 104 -0.94 -9.71 -8.43
N VAL A 105 -1.26 -8.67 -9.18
CA VAL A 105 -2.46 -8.60 -10.01
C VAL A 105 -2.09 -8.98 -11.43
N MET A 106 -2.81 -9.92 -12.02
CA MET A 106 -2.67 -10.30 -13.43
C MET A 106 -3.84 -9.75 -14.24
N PRO A 107 -3.58 -8.91 -15.27
CA PRO A 107 -4.63 -8.45 -16.19
C PRO A 107 -5.35 -9.62 -16.89
N GLN A 108 -6.67 -9.51 -17.08
CA GLN A 108 -7.47 -10.59 -17.65
C GLN A 108 -7.01 -11.00 -19.07
N ASP A 109 -6.58 -10.05 -19.89
CA ASP A 109 -6.08 -10.34 -21.24
C ASP A 109 -4.79 -11.17 -21.24
N ILE A 110 -3.93 -10.96 -20.24
CA ILE A 110 -2.74 -11.80 -20.05
C ILE A 110 -3.14 -13.20 -19.58
N LYS A 111 -4.08 -13.28 -18.63
CA LYS A 111 -4.58 -14.54 -18.07
C LYS A 111 -5.28 -15.41 -19.13
N ASN A 112 -5.97 -14.80 -20.07
CA ASN A 112 -6.65 -15.49 -21.16
C ASN A 112 -5.70 -16.09 -22.23
N ASN A 113 -4.39 -15.73 -22.18
CA ASN A 113 -3.41 -16.24 -23.11
C ASN A 113 -2.37 -17.12 -22.35
N PRO A 114 -2.41 -18.46 -22.51
CA PRO A 114 -1.57 -19.38 -21.74
C PRO A 114 -0.05 -19.13 -21.87
N ILE A 115 0.40 -18.60 -23.02
CA ILE A 115 1.82 -18.28 -23.25
C ILE A 115 2.20 -17.04 -22.43
N LEU A 116 1.39 -15.99 -22.49
CA LEU A 116 1.62 -14.75 -21.74
C LEU A 116 1.48 -14.98 -20.25
N GLU A 117 0.49 -15.75 -19.82
CA GLU A 117 0.30 -16.13 -18.42
C GLU A 117 1.53 -16.81 -17.84
N ARG A 118 2.08 -17.79 -18.54
CA ARG A 118 3.31 -18.50 -18.10
C ARG A 118 4.50 -17.56 -17.99
N SER A 119 4.71 -16.72 -19.00
CA SER A 119 5.81 -15.75 -19.02
C SER A 119 5.66 -14.71 -17.91
N TYR A 120 4.45 -14.27 -17.65
CA TYR A 120 4.13 -13.32 -16.58
C TYR A 120 4.40 -13.90 -15.19
N LYS A 121 3.91 -15.12 -14.92
CA LYS A 121 4.16 -15.82 -13.65
C LYS A 121 5.66 -16.00 -13.40
N LYS A 122 6.40 -16.44 -14.44
CA LYS A 122 7.85 -16.59 -14.34
C LYS A 122 8.54 -15.27 -14.00
N HIS A 123 8.14 -14.16 -14.63
CA HIS A 123 8.69 -12.84 -14.31
C HIS A 123 8.42 -12.42 -12.85
N MET A 124 7.24 -12.72 -12.31
CA MET A 124 6.93 -12.44 -10.91
C MET A 124 7.80 -13.27 -9.96
N GLU A 125 8.01 -14.55 -10.25
CA GLU A 125 8.89 -15.43 -9.47
C GLU A 125 10.35 -14.98 -9.53
N ASP A 126 10.85 -14.63 -10.71
CA ASP A 126 12.21 -14.10 -10.90
C ASP A 126 12.41 -12.78 -10.15
N SER A 127 11.41 -11.91 -10.13
CA SER A 127 11.43 -10.64 -9.38
C SER A 127 11.49 -10.88 -7.88
N GLN A 128 10.74 -11.84 -7.34
CA GLN A 128 10.79 -12.20 -5.93
C GLN A 128 12.17 -12.73 -5.55
N ARG A 129 12.70 -13.66 -6.35
CA ARG A 129 14.03 -14.24 -6.11
C ARG A 129 15.11 -13.16 -6.10
N LEU A 130 15.08 -12.24 -7.06
CA LEU A 130 16.04 -11.14 -7.13
C LEU A 130 15.89 -10.17 -5.95
N TYR A 131 14.67 -9.91 -5.50
CA TYR A 131 14.42 -9.09 -4.31
C TYR A 131 15.08 -9.71 -3.07
N ASP A 132 14.84 -10.99 -2.83
CA ASP A 132 15.40 -11.71 -1.68
C ASP A 132 16.93 -11.72 -1.74
N GLU A 133 17.50 -11.98 -2.92
CA GLU A 133 18.95 -11.93 -3.15
C GLU A 133 19.55 -10.55 -2.86
N ILE A 134 18.90 -9.47 -3.32
CA ILE A 134 19.37 -8.10 -3.05
C ILE A 134 19.27 -7.76 -1.56
N VAL A 135 18.17 -8.12 -0.89
CA VAL A 135 18.02 -7.85 0.55
C VAL A 135 19.15 -8.54 1.33
N ASP A 136 19.40 -9.82 1.03
CA ASP A 136 20.43 -10.58 1.73
C ASP A 136 21.83 -10.01 1.44
N LYS A 137 22.17 -9.75 0.18
CA LYS A 137 23.48 -9.17 -0.18
C LYS A 137 23.70 -7.79 0.43
N LEU A 138 22.72 -6.91 0.40
CA LEU A 138 22.83 -5.59 1.02
C LEU A 138 22.98 -5.67 2.54
N MET A 139 22.29 -6.61 3.20
CA MET A 139 22.47 -6.83 4.62
C MET A 139 23.92 -7.21 4.96
N TYR A 140 24.52 -8.11 4.17
CA TYR A 140 25.94 -8.47 4.34
C TYR A 140 26.85 -7.26 4.12
N ASP A 141 26.65 -6.52 3.02
CA ASP A 141 27.46 -5.37 2.70
C ASP A 141 27.43 -4.32 3.81
N TYR A 142 26.28 -4.05 4.38
CA TYR A 142 26.16 -3.09 5.48
C TYR A 142 26.90 -3.55 6.73
N VAL A 143 26.84 -4.84 7.07
CA VAL A 143 27.55 -5.38 8.22
C VAL A 143 29.06 -5.40 8.00
N TYR A 144 29.51 -5.77 6.79
CA TYR A 144 30.93 -6.00 6.50
C TYR A 144 31.69 -4.72 6.17
N ASN A 145 31.04 -3.76 5.52
CA ASN A 145 31.70 -2.59 4.95
C ASN A 145 31.58 -1.34 5.82
N GLU A 146 30.63 -1.26 6.74
CA GLU A 146 30.54 -0.13 7.64
C GLU A 146 31.60 -0.26 8.75
N LYS A 147 32.54 0.67 8.83
CA LYS A 147 33.63 0.74 9.85
C LYS A 147 33.10 0.65 11.29
N GLU A 148 31.86 1.09 11.49
CA GLU A 148 31.17 1.07 12.78
C GLU A 148 30.95 -0.35 13.30
N TYR A 149 30.79 -1.35 12.43
CA TYR A 149 30.48 -2.73 12.81
C TYR A 149 31.67 -3.67 12.80
N GLY A 150 32.87 -3.22 12.43
CA GLY A 150 34.07 -4.04 12.34
C GLY A 150 34.39 -4.81 13.64
N LYS A 151 34.24 -4.17 14.80
CA LYS A 151 34.42 -4.84 16.10
C LYS A 151 33.37 -5.91 16.38
N LEU A 152 32.11 -5.67 15.96
CA LEU A 152 30.99 -6.64 16.09
C LEU A 152 31.24 -7.85 15.22
N VAL A 153 31.72 -7.64 13.99
CA VAL A 153 32.09 -8.70 13.05
C VAL A 153 33.20 -9.55 13.65
N ASP A 154 34.28 -8.97 14.15
CA ASP A 154 35.40 -9.70 14.75
C ASP A 154 34.97 -10.55 15.98
N ILE A 155 34.09 -10.03 16.84
CA ILE A 155 33.51 -10.77 17.95
C ILE A 155 32.70 -11.96 17.46
N GLN A 156 31.87 -11.74 16.43
CA GLN A 156 30.96 -12.74 15.90
C GLN A 156 31.73 -13.86 15.16
N LEU A 157 32.76 -13.52 14.41
CA LEU A 157 33.65 -14.51 13.76
C LEU A 157 34.27 -15.46 14.77
N LYS A 158 34.80 -14.91 15.87
CA LYS A 158 35.36 -15.71 16.99
C LYS A 158 34.31 -16.64 17.60
N LYS A 159 33.08 -16.15 17.81
CA LYS A 159 31.97 -16.93 18.35
C LYS A 159 31.56 -18.07 17.46
N CYS A 160 31.53 -17.86 16.15
CA CYS A 160 31.20 -18.88 15.14
C CYS A 160 32.35 -19.78 14.76
N LYS A 161 33.58 -19.55 15.31
CA LYS A 161 34.82 -20.24 14.95
C LYS A 161 35.16 -20.16 13.47
N ILE A 162 34.90 -19.03 12.87
CA ILE A 162 35.15 -18.75 11.45
C ILE A 162 36.48 -18.03 11.34
N ASP A 163 37.38 -18.52 10.49
CA ASP A 163 38.63 -17.88 10.19
C ASP A 163 38.46 -16.54 9.46
N LYS A 164 39.30 -15.57 9.82
CA LYS A 164 39.22 -14.22 9.26
C LYS A 164 39.62 -14.20 7.75
N GLU A 165 40.58 -15.01 7.36
CA GLU A 165 41.01 -15.11 5.96
C GLU A 165 39.91 -15.76 5.09
N GLU A 166 39.28 -16.81 5.59
CA GLU A 166 38.14 -17.45 4.94
C GLU A 166 36.95 -16.47 4.80
N PHE A 167 36.68 -15.68 5.83
CA PHE A 167 35.64 -14.67 5.79
C PHE A 167 35.93 -13.57 4.76
N GLU A 168 37.17 -13.10 4.61
CA GLU A 168 37.53 -12.12 3.58
C GLU A 168 37.42 -12.71 2.15
N VAL A 169 37.63 -14.01 1.97
CA VAL A 169 37.36 -14.70 0.69
C VAL A 169 35.87 -14.69 0.39
N TRP A 170 35.02 -15.09 1.35
CA TRP A 170 33.56 -15.06 1.15
C TRP A 170 33.04 -13.67 0.82
N LYS A 171 33.58 -12.63 1.50
CA LYS A 171 33.26 -11.24 1.21
C LYS A 171 33.61 -10.84 -0.23
N LYS A 172 34.78 -11.23 -0.74
CA LYS A 172 35.21 -10.96 -2.11
C LYS A 172 34.39 -11.73 -3.14
N GLU A 173 33.99 -12.96 -2.83
CA GLU A 173 33.18 -13.80 -3.71
C GLU A 173 31.68 -13.54 -3.58
N ASN A 174 31.26 -12.60 -2.75
CA ASN A 174 29.85 -12.30 -2.47
C ASN A 174 29.06 -13.54 -1.96
N LYS A 175 29.73 -14.46 -1.27
CA LYS A 175 29.10 -15.64 -0.66
C LYS A 175 28.55 -15.30 0.71
N SER A 176 27.32 -15.78 0.97
CA SER A 176 26.74 -15.71 2.31
C SER A 176 27.24 -16.86 3.17
N CYS A 177 27.52 -16.58 4.44
CA CYS A 177 27.71 -17.61 5.45
C CYS A 177 26.47 -17.65 6.35
N ASP A 178 25.58 -18.60 6.10
CA ASP A 178 24.29 -18.71 6.81
C ASP A 178 24.49 -18.79 8.32
N THR A 179 25.46 -19.59 8.78
CA THR A 179 25.80 -19.71 10.22
C THR A 179 26.20 -18.38 10.84
N PHE A 180 26.97 -17.57 10.14
CA PHE A 180 27.39 -16.25 10.63
C PHE A 180 26.20 -15.30 10.73
N VAL A 181 25.35 -15.27 9.72
CA VAL A 181 24.16 -14.39 9.66
C VAL A 181 23.11 -14.79 10.69
N GLU A 182 22.81 -16.05 10.85
CA GLU A 182 21.87 -16.52 11.87
C GLU A 182 22.40 -16.17 13.28
N SER A 183 23.67 -16.38 13.52
CA SER A 183 24.30 -16.00 14.79
C SER A 183 24.30 -14.49 15.02
N LEU A 184 24.52 -13.68 13.97
CA LEU A 184 24.40 -12.22 14.03
C LEU A 184 22.97 -11.79 14.34
N ARG A 185 22.00 -12.33 13.61
CA ARG A 185 20.55 -12.07 13.81
C ARG A 185 20.10 -12.43 15.22
N SER A 186 20.53 -13.56 15.76
CA SER A 186 20.16 -14.00 17.11
C SER A 186 20.75 -13.12 18.20
N THR A 187 21.99 -12.63 18.02
CA THR A 187 22.72 -11.85 19.01
C THR A 187 22.37 -10.36 18.97
N TYR A 188 22.20 -9.78 17.76
CA TYR A 188 22.04 -8.34 17.55
C TYR A 188 20.71 -7.99 16.84
N LYS A 189 19.59 -8.51 17.33
CA LYS A 189 18.26 -8.39 16.73
C LYS A 189 17.87 -6.97 16.28
N ARG A 190 18.12 -5.95 17.14
CA ARG A 190 17.77 -4.55 16.83
C ARG A 190 18.58 -3.99 15.67
N LEU A 191 19.89 -4.27 15.67
CA LEU A 191 20.77 -3.83 14.59
C LEU A 191 20.39 -4.48 13.28
N CYS A 192 20.25 -5.81 13.26
CA CYS A 192 19.85 -6.55 12.05
C CYS A 192 18.49 -6.08 11.52
N SER A 193 17.53 -5.81 12.41
CA SER A 193 16.22 -5.26 11.98
C SER A 193 16.36 -3.86 11.34
N ALA A 194 17.24 -3.01 11.81
CA ALA A 194 17.49 -1.70 11.22
C ALA A 194 18.16 -1.81 9.85
N LEU A 195 19.17 -2.68 9.73
CA LEU A 195 19.89 -2.94 8.47
C LEU A 195 18.98 -3.61 7.44
N GLU A 196 18.14 -4.56 7.87
CA GLU A 196 17.15 -5.19 7.00
C GLU A 196 16.16 -4.18 6.43
N LYS A 197 15.67 -3.24 7.24
CA LYS A 197 14.82 -2.14 6.75
C LYS A 197 15.52 -1.29 5.69
N LYS A 198 16.79 -0.95 5.90
CA LYS A 198 17.61 -0.21 4.92
C LYS A 198 17.80 -1.02 3.62
N ALA A 199 18.03 -2.33 3.73
CA ALA A 199 18.13 -3.22 2.57
C ALA A 199 16.81 -3.31 1.79
N ILE A 200 15.69 -3.51 2.47
CA ILE A 200 14.33 -3.53 1.90
C ILE A 200 14.03 -2.21 1.16
N GLU A 201 14.39 -1.07 1.73
CA GLU A 201 14.18 0.24 1.11
C GLU A 201 14.87 0.36 -0.25
N ASN A 202 16.01 -0.29 -0.43
CA ASN A 202 16.72 -0.34 -1.71
C ASN A 202 16.22 -1.47 -2.62
N ALA A 203 16.02 -2.67 -2.09
CA ALA A 203 15.59 -3.83 -2.89
C ALA A 203 14.21 -3.66 -3.54
N ARG A 204 13.28 -2.93 -2.91
CA ARG A 204 11.92 -2.70 -3.43
C ARG A 204 11.85 -2.06 -4.82
N TYR A 205 12.92 -1.44 -5.29
CA TYR A 205 12.95 -0.81 -6.62
C TYR A 205 12.81 -1.79 -7.78
N ILE A 206 13.05 -3.08 -7.54
CA ILE A 206 12.88 -4.12 -8.57
C ILE A 206 11.45 -4.66 -8.67
N PHE A 207 10.57 -4.33 -7.72
CA PHE A 207 9.22 -4.84 -7.75
C PHE A 207 8.45 -4.34 -8.96
N PRO A 208 7.79 -5.26 -9.70
CA PRO A 208 6.93 -4.89 -10.81
C PRO A 208 5.77 -4.02 -10.35
N ASN A 209 5.28 -3.14 -11.23
CA ASN A 209 4.07 -2.36 -10.99
C ASN A 209 2.80 -3.23 -10.79
N ALA A 210 2.88 -4.49 -11.14
CA ALA A 210 1.86 -5.50 -10.89
C ALA A 210 1.78 -5.93 -9.42
N CYS A 211 2.83 -5.65 -8.61
CA CYS A 211 2.86 -5.98 -7.20
C CYS A 211 1.61 -5.46 -6.50
N GLU A 212 0.99 -6.33 -5.69
CA GLU A 212 -0.20 -6.02 -4.90
C GLU A 212 0.09 -4.94 -3.88
N THR A 213 -0.93 -4.19 -3.54
CA THR A 213 -0.91 -3.23 -2.45
C THR A 213 -2.29 -3.04 -1.85
N LYS A 214 -2.31 -2.49 -0.64
CA LYS A 214 -3.52 -2.15 0.11
C LYS A 214 -3.56 -0.65 0.32
N ILE A 215 -4.75 -0.07 0.18
CA ILE A 215 -4.94 1.36 0.32
C ILE A 215 -6.26 1.67 1.00
N ILE A 216 -6.24 2.61 1.94
CA ILE A 216 -7.44 3.26 2.46
C ILE A 216 -7.64 4.56 1.69
N CYS A 217 -8.86 4.79 1.24
CA CYS A 217 -9.25 5.96 0.48
C CYS A 217 -10.48 6.60 1.13
N THR A 218 -10.42 7.91 1.42
CA THR A 218 -11.57 8.71 1.86
C THR A 218 -11.85 9.80 0.85
N MET A 219 -13.09 9.84 0.35
CA MET A 219 -13.57 10.87 -0.58
C MET A 219 -14.90 11.43 -0.10
N ASN A 220 -15.16 12.71 -0.38
CA ASN A 220 -16.52 13.23 -0.30
C ASN A 220 -17.37 12.70 -1.48
N LEU A 221 -18.71 12.78 -1.37
CA LEU A 221 -19.59 12.21 -2.36
C LEU A 221 -19.40 12.84 -3.76
N ARG A 222 -19.17 14.16 -3.83
CA ARG A 222 -18.91 14.84 -5.10
C ARG A 222 -17.67 14.26 -5.82
N SER A 223 -16.56 14.08 -5.07
CA SER A 223 -15.35 13.50 -5.62
C SER A 223 -15.53 12.03 -6.00
N LEU A 224 -16.33 11.27 -5.25
CA LEU A 224 -16.63 9.87 -5.52
C LEU A 224 -17.46 9.73 -6.80
N ILE A 225 -18.52 10.54 -6.97
CA ILE A 225 -19.32 10.58 -8.21
C ILE A 225 -18.43 10.91 -9.41
N ASN A 226 -17.58 11.95 -9.28
CA ASN A 226 -16.65 12.33 -10.35
C ASN A 226 -15.69 11.19 -10.70
N PHE A 227 -15.18 10.47 -9.70
CA PHE A 227 -14.35 9.29 -9.92
C PHE A 227 -15.08 8.21 -10.71
N CYS A 228 -16.34 7.88 -10.33
CA CYS A 228 -17.14 6.88 -11.02
C CYS A 228 -17.50 7.27 -12.47
N HIS A 229 -17.66 8.55 -12.76
CA HIS A 229 -17.92 9.03 -14.13
C HIS A 229 -16.70 8.95 -15.05
N HIS A 230 -15.49 8.97 -14.49
CA HIS A 230 -14.23 8.99 -15.26
C HIS A 230 -13.59 7.60 -15.39
N ARG A 231 -14.20 6.56 -14.81
CA ARG A 231 -13.73 5.17 -14.80
C ARG A 231 -14.86 4.19 -15.11
#